data_935ce9bc62050cc58295488167a744cb
#
_entry.id   935ce9bc62050cc58295488167a744cb
#
_cell.length_a   1.000
_cell.length_b   1.000
_cell.length_c   1.000
_cell.angle_alpha   90.00
_cell.angle_beta   90.00
_cell.angle_gamma   90.00
#
_symmetry.space_group_name_H-M   'P 1'
#
loop_
_entity.id
_entity.type
_entity.pdbx_description
1 polymer ?
#
loop_
_entity_poly.entity_id
_entity_poly.type
_entity_poly.pdbx_seq_one_letter_code
_entity_poly.pdbx_strand_id
1 'polypeptide(L)'
;MNTETISDVRGHPEPDRPRPRGLTNNRVVALFLAAFAAGIAIRLWRLGVSPAWQWDEAVYWRVSTNVQHGWLTEHNVYGAPWEPFLYQPPIYFQIESRWFDLVGASIYHARVLGVLCTAIMQVLLFRLLWRLHGPRVALFSVLPVMFDGWLLYIERISYIENALMILVVLGFLLYKRALDMPHWRRFLLAGLALGAAASFKQTGAYVVVAALLCWLIIRREHKGHFVMLGGAILVITAYLLIMAHKYDPWYINQSLVQVRRVLGLQKSGGTLTSPGGALHLLTQQYKYFVPSLLVAGFSLLIALKRTWQCYRARNWEPVHDNALLYAWFVTGVVIFGSSSLKFPQYFVLILLPAYCYLWTELAYWRIGAWWRKYWPITAAVLGITSFALTVPVFNVNSLEEVQAYAAKDISASAIVVTEQSIGDLIQQRWCTVEKADACVGHATYAITWQTYLQSSFDQGDASFFTIMKGATAITSFSGAVGTATVWKLKVVR
;
A
#
# COMPACT_ATOMS: atom_id res chain seq x y z
N MET A 1 6.73 41.32 44.84
CA MET A 1 6.86 41.27 43.38
C MET A 1 8.29 40.87 43.08
N ASN A 2 8.56 39.57 43.05
CA ASN A 2 9.87 39.01 42.70
C ASN A 2 9.79 38.48 41.27
N THR A 3 10.48 39.18 40.37
CA THR A 3 10.75 38.73 39.03
C THR A 3 11.86 37.67 39.10
N GLU A 4 11.48 36.38 39.21
CA GLU A 4 12.42 35.29 39.00
C GLU A 4 12.76 35.22 37.52
N THR A 5 14.00 35.56 37.23
CA THR A 5 14.69 35.38 35.97
C THR A 5 14.66 33.89 35.60
N ILE A 6 13.90 33.54 34.58
CA ILE A 6 13.97 32.22 33.93
C ILE A 6 15.36 32.10 33.32
N SER A 7 16.27 31.48 34.07
CA SER A 7 17.61 31.10 33.58
C SER A 7 17.49 30.09 32.44
N ASP A 8 17.94 30.55 31.34
CA ASP A 8 18.50 29.94 30.15
C ASP A 8 18.88 28.44 30.35
N VAL A 9 17.95 27.53 30.06
CA VAL A 9 18.26 26.10 29.85
C VAL A 9 18.90 25.98 28.47
N ARG A 10 20.10 26.57 28.34
CA ARG A 10 20.97 26.31 27.19
C ARG A 10 21.46 24.89 27.29
N GLY A 11 21.07 24.14 26.30
CA GLY A 11 21.84 23.14 25.62
C GLY A 11 22.77 22.28 26.49
N HIS A 12 22.29 21.10 26.90
CA HIS A 12 23.22 20.00 27.02
C HIS A 12 23.97 19.88 25.68
N PRO A 13 25.30 19.97 25.67
CA PRO A 13 26.07 19.70 24.47
C PRO A 13 25.67 18.29 23.99
N GLU A 14 25.16 18.23 22.79
CA GLU A 14 24.85 16.95 22.14
C GLU A 14 26.10 16.09 22.26
N PRO A 15 26.06 14.91 22.91
CA PRO A 15 27.26 14.08 23.06
C PRO A 15 27.81 13.87 21.65
N ASP A 16 29.10 14.19 21.50
CA ASP A 16 29.83 14.15 20.22
C ASP A 16 29.62 12.80 19.55
N ARG A 17 28.55 12.70 18.79
CA ARG A 17 28.21 11.46 18.07
C ARG A 17 29.30 11.29 17.03
N PRO A 18 30.14 10.24 17.11
CA PRO A 18 31.23 10.06 16.18
C PRO A 18 30.62 9.97 14.78
N ARG A 19 30.75 11.05 14.00
CA ARG A 19 30.28 11.09 12.61
C ARG A 19 31.03 9.98 11.85
N PRO A 20 30.32 9.02 11.27
CA PRO A 20 30.99 7.94 10.53
C PRO A 20 31.77 8.55 9.36
N ARG A 21 33.10 8.51 9.45
CA ARG A 21 34.04 8.91 8.38
C ARG A 21 33.83 7.95 7.20
N GLY A 22 33.58 8.46 5.97
CA GLY A 22 33.71 7.60 4.82
C GLY A 22 33.01 7.98 3.50
N LEU A 23 31.83 8.63 3.51
CA LEU A 23 31.16 9.04 2.26
C LEU A 23 30.87 10.53 2.30
N THR A 24 31.33 11.26 1.29
CA THR A 24 30.93 12.66 1.08
C THR A 24 29.47 12.73 0.68
N ASN A 25 28.78 13.84 0.97
CA ASN A 25 27.38 14.02 0.60
C ASN A 25 27.13 13.81 -0.91
N ASN A 26 28.06 14.25 -1.77
CA ASN A 26 27.94 14.07 -3.21
C ASN A 26 27.98 12.57 -3.62
N ARG A 27 28.83 11.77 -2.97
CA ARG A 27 28.87 10.31 -3.22
C ARG A 27 27.58 9.63 -2.76
N VAL A 28 27.02 10.04 -1.63
CA VAL A 28 25.74 9.53 -1.15
C VAL A 28 24.61 9.84 -2.13
N VAL A 29 24.55 11.07 -2.64
CA VAL A 29 23.55 11.48 -3.63
C VAL A 29 23.73 10.71 -4.94
N ALA A 30 24.98 10.56 -5.42
CA ALA A 30 25.26 9.80 -6.65
C ALA A 30 24.84 8.32 -6.53
N LEU A 31 25.15 7.67 -5.40
CA LEU A 31 24.74 6.29 -5.13
C LEU A 31 23.20 6.15 -4.99
N PHE A 32 22.57 7.12 -4.34
CA PHE A 32 21.10 7.16 -4.28
C PHE A 32 20.50 7.26 -5.70
N LEU A 33 20.97 8.18 -6.53
CA LEU A 33 20.47 8.36 -7.88
C LEU A 33 20.69 7.12 -8.76
N ALA A 34 21.85 6.46 -8.65
CA ALA A 34 22.13 5.22 -9.38
C ALA A 34 21.18 4.09 -8.94
N ALA A 35 21.01 3.88 -7.63
CA ALA A 35 20.10 2.87 -7.10
C ALA A 35 18.64 3.19 -7.43
N PHE A 36 18.24 4.45 -7.36
CA PHE A 36 16.93 4.94 -7.71
C PHE A 36 16.62 4.67 -9.19
N ALA A 37 17.54 5.02 -10.11
CA ALA A 37 17.37 4.74 -11.53
C ALA A 37 17.24 3.23 -11.81
N ALA A 38 18.06 2.40 -11.19
CA ALA A 38 17.97 0.94 -11.28
C ALA A 38 16.63 0.42 -10.72
N GLY A 39 16.21 0.92 -9.57
CA GLY A 39 14.93 0.56 -8.94
C GLY A 39 13.71 0.93 -9.81
N ILE A 40 13.74 2.10 -10.47
CA ILE A 40 12.69 2.50 -11.41
C ILE A 40 12.72 1.65 -12.68
N ALA A 41 13.91 1.38 -13.25
CA ALA A 41 14.04 0.51 -14.41
C ALA A 41 13.45 -0.89 -14.16
N ILE A 42 13.71 -1.48 -12.99
CA ILE A 42 13.12 -2.76 -12.57
C ILE A 42 11.59 -2.66 -12.49
N ARG A 43 11.04 -1.57 -11.96
CA ARG A 43 9.59 -1.37 -11.87
C ARG A 43 8.92 -1.23 -13.23
N LEU A 44 9.60 -0.64 -14.19
CA LEU A 44 9.08 -0.47 -15.56
C LEU A 44 9.24 -1.74 -16.42
N TRP A 45 10.11 -2.68 -16.01
CA TRP A 45 10.37 -3.89 -16.80
C TRP A 45 9.14 -4.79 -16.89
N ARG A 46 8.66 -5.10 -18.10
CA ARG A 46 7.45 -5.88 -18.39
C ARG A 46 6.19 -5.38 -17.65
N LEU A 47 6.07 -4.09 -17.39
CA LEU A 47 5.05 -3.53 -16.51
C LEU A 47 3.62 -3.76 -17.03
N GLY A 48 3.41 -3.81 -18.34
CA GLY A 48 2.08 -4.03 -18.93
C GLY A 48 1.49 -5.42 -18.69
N VAL A 49 2.35 -6.41 -18.43
CA VAL A 49 1.94 -7.83 -18.31
C VAL A 49 2.27 -8.44 -16.94
N SER A 50 3.11 -7.80 -16.16
CA SER A 50 3.60 -8.34 -14.89
C SER A 50 3.67 -7.28 -13.79
N PRO A 51 3.24 -7.59 -12.56
CA PRO A 51 2.60 -8.85 -12.10
C PRO A 51 1.24 -9.10 -12.72
N ALA A 52 0.63 -10.26 -12.42
CA ALA A 52 -0.72 -10.56 -12.88
C ALA A 52 -1.72 -9.47 -12.45
N TRP A 53 -2.67 -9.18 -13.31
CA TRP A 53 -3.74 -8.21 -13.07
C TRP A 53 -4.51 -8.55 -11.79
N GLN A 54 -4.65 -7.61 -10.88
CA GLN A 54 -5.26 -7.83 -9.58
C GLN A 54 -6.69 -7.29 -9.55
N TRP A 55 -7.55 -7.87 -8.68
CA TRP A 55 -8.95 -7.46 -8.55
C TRP A 55 -9.12 -5.96 -8.32
N ASP A 56 -8.55 -5.43 -7.25
CA ASP A 56 -8.69 -4.00 -6.92
C ASP A 56 -8.11 -3.09 -8.02
N GLU A 57 -7.05 -3.53 -8.71
CA GLU A 57 -6.45 -2.81 -9.82
C GLU A 57 -7.42 -2.72 -11.01
N ALA A 58 -8.12 -3.83 -11.32
CA ALA A 58 -9.12 -3.87 -12.38
C ALA A 58 -10.29 -2.93 -12.06
N VAL A 59 -10.78 -2.96 -10.81
CA VAL A 59 -11.83 -2.04 -10.34
C VAL A 59 -11.38 -0.59 -10.49
N TYR A 60 -10.19 -0.25 -10.02
CA TYR A 60 -9.68 1.13 -10.05
C TYR A 60 -9.51 1.63 -11.48
N TRP A 61 -8.91 0.82 -12.36
CA TRP A 61 -8.80 1.14 -13.78
C TRP A 61 -10.18 1.38 -14.43
N ARG A 62 -11.17 0.53 -14.13
CA ARG A 62 -12.52 0.66 -14.66
C ARG A 62 -13.21 1.93 -14.15
N VAL A 63 -13.15 2.20 -12.85
CA VAL A 63 -13.70 3.44 -12.28
C VAL A 63 -13.06 4.66 -12.93
N SER A 64 -11.73 4.67 -13.10
CA SER A 64 -11.01 5.80 -13.68
C SER A 64 -11.33 6.02 -15.16
N THR A 65 -11.51 4.94 -15.94
CA THR A 65 -11.97 5.04 -17.33
C THR A 65 -13.41 5.54 -17.43
N ASN A 66 -14.28 5.12 -16.53
CA ASN A 66 -15.66 5.61 -16.47
C ASN A 66 -15.71 7.09 -16.06
N VAL A 67 -14.83 7.54 -15.17
CA VAL A 67 -14.71 8.96 -14.78
C VAL A 67 -14.34 9.84 -15.98
N GLN A 68 -13.58 9.37 -16.98
CA GLN A 68 -13.35 10.08 -18.25
C GLN A 68 -14.67 10.43 -18.97
N HIS A 69 -15.68 9.59 -18.81
CA HIS A 69 -17.01 9.77 -19.38
C HIS A 69 -18.01 10.44 -18.41
N GLY A 70 -17.53 10.93 -17.28
CA GLY A 70 -18.34 11.61 -16.25
C GLY A 70 -19.01 10.70 -15.24
N TRP A 71 -18.68 9.42 -15.18
CA TRP A 71 -19.37 8.42 -14.37
C TRP A 71 -18.44 7.79 -13.31
N LEU A 72 -18.73 8.05 -12.05
CA LEU A 72 -17.99 7.46 -10.93
C LEU A 72 -18.60 6.08 -10.59
N THR A 73 -18.31 5.06 -11.37
CA THR A 73 -18.84 3.70 -11.17
C THR A 73 -17.85 2.63 -11.67
N GLU A 74 -17.90 1.45 -11.05
CA GLU A 74 -17.14 0.27 -11.51
C GLU A 74 -17.89 -0.54 -12.59
N HIS A 75 -19.17 -0.21 -12.85
CA HIS A 75 -20.03 -1.02 -13.70
C HIS A 75 -19.78 -0.81 -15.19
N ASN A 76 -19.29 -1.86 -15.83
CA ASN A 76 -19.44 -2.20 -17.23
C ASN A 76 -19.85 -3.68 -17.38
N VAL A 77 -20.35 -4.25 -16.29
CA VAL A 77 -20.76 -5.64 -16.21
C VAL A 77 -22.12 -5.77 -16.88
N TYR A 78 -22.29 -6.76 -17.74
CA TYR A 78 -23.56 -7.05 -18.39
C TYR A 78 -24.67 -7.21 -17.35
N GLY A 79 -25.74 -6.42 -17.47
CA GLY A 79 -26.91 -6.47 -16.60
C GLY A 79 -26.78 -5.89 -15.19
N ALA A 80 -25.61 -5.33 -14.79
CA ALA A 80 -25.46 -4.75 -13.47
C ALA A 80 -26.10 -3.36 -13.35
N PRO A 81 -26.73 -3.04 -12.20
CA PRO A 81 -27.28 -1.72 -11.96
C PRO A 81 -26.17 -0.67 -11.79
N TRP A 82 -26.48 0.58 -12.15
CA TRP A 82 -25.60 1.71 -11.98
C TRP A 82 -25.60 2.20 -10.53
N GLU A 83 -24.44 2.08 -9.87
CA GLU A 83 -24.21 2.62 -8.52
C GLU A 83 -22.90 3.40 -8.51
N PRO A 84 -22.82 4.53 -7.77
CA PRO A 84 -21.57 5.26 -7.62
C PRO A 84 -20.58 4.41 -6.80
N PHE A 85 -19.33 4.34 -7.24
CA PHE A 85 -18.26 3.67 -6.51
C PHE A 85 -17.66 4.61 -5.46
N LEU A 86 -18.02 4.42 -4.20
CA LEU A 86 -17.63 5.27 -3.07
C LEU A 86 -16.96 4.48 -1.95
N TYR A 87 -16.64 3.20 -2.19
CA TYR A 87 -15.84 2.38 -1.26
C TYR A 87 -14.43 2.96 -1.04
N GLN A 88 -13.93 3.70 -2.03
CA GLN A 88 -12.70 4.45 -1.96
C GLN A 88 -12.95 5.92 -2.30
N PRO A 89 -12.17 6.86 -1.73
CA PRO A 89 -12.28 8.27 -2.09
C PRO A 89 -12.04 8.51 -3.59
N PRO A 90 -12.87 9.32 -4.26
CA PRO A 90 -12.82 9.49 -5.72
C PRO A 90 -11.61 10.28 -6.24
N ILE A 91 -10.82 10.91 -5.37
CA ILE A 91 -9.69 11.77 -5.75
C ILE A 91 -8.67 11.01 -6.59
N TYR A 92 -8.33 9.77 -6.22
CA TYR A 92 -7.39 8.95 -6.99
C TYR A 92 -7.90 8.69 -8.41
N PHE A 93 -9.16 8.30 -8.56
CA PHE A 93 -9.77 8.00 -9.85
C PHE A 93 -9.82 9.22 -10.77
N GLN A 94 -10.00 10.41 -10.20
CA GLN A 94 -9.92 11.66 -10.96
C GLN A 94 -8.49 11.95 -11.44
N ILE A 95 -7.47 11.69 -10.61
CA ILE A 95 -6.06 11.83 -11.00
C ILE A 95 -5.72 10.83 -12.10
N GLU A 96 -6.07 9.56 -11.93
CA GLU A 96 -5.80 8.50 -12.90
C GLU A 96 -6.59 8.72 -14.20
N SER A 97 -7.83 9.19 -14.14
CA SER A 97 -8.63 9.60 -15.32
C SER A 97 -7.94 10.72 -16.11
N ARG A 98 -7.44 11.76 -15.42
CA ARG A 98 -6.70 12.85 -16.08
C ARG A 98 -5.36 12.38 -16.65
N TRP A 99 -4.71 11.43 -15.99
CA TRP A 99 -3.54 10.77 -16.56
C TRP A 99 -3.88 10.03 -17.85
N PHE A 100 -5.01 9.30 -17.89
CA PHE A 100 -5.49 8.62 -19.09
C PHE A 100 -5.87 9.60 -20.23
N ASP A 101 -6.36 10.79 -19.91
CA ASP A 101 -6.59 11.84 -20.92
C ASP A 101 -5.29 12.25 -21.63
N LEU A 102 -4.14 12.17 -20.95
CA LEU A 102 -2.84 12.57 -21.50
C LEU A 102 -2.14 11.43 -22.27
N VAL A 103 -2.24 10.19 -21.80
CA VAL A 103 -1.42 9.07 -22.31
C VAL A 103 -2.23 7.92 -22.89
N GLY A 104 -3.55 7.97 -22.78
CA GLY A 104 -4.47 6.89 -23.15
C GLY A 104 -4.71 5.89 -22.01
N ALA A 105 -5.92 5.34 -21.95
CA ALA A 105 -6.31 4.35 -20.97
C ALA A 105 -5.74 2.96 -21.33
N SER A 106 -4.83 2.45 -20.51
CA SER A 106 -4.30 1.10 -20.60
C SER A 106 -3.77 0.63 -19.25
N ILE A 107 -3.68 -0.68 -19.06
CA ILE A 107 -3.07 -1.28 -17.87
C ILE A 107 -1.63 -0.77 -17.65
N TYR A 108 -0.86 -0.71 -18.74
CA TYR A 108 0.51 -0.19 -18.70
C TYR A 108 0.55 1.24 -18.18
N HIS A 109 -0.31 2.13 -18.68
CA HIS A 109 -0.33 3.53 -18.28
C HIS A 109 -0.83 3.71 -16.83
N ALA A 110 -1.82 2.94 -16.39
CA ALA A 110 -2.25 2.92 -14.98
C ALA A 110 -1.08 2.57 -14.05
N ARG A 111 -0.34 1.52 -14.38
CA ARG A 111 0.83 1.07 -13.62
C ARG A 111 1.99 2.05 -13.66
N VAL A 112 2.21 2.73 -14.80
CA VAL A 112 3.22 3.81 -14.90
C VAL A 112 2.91 4.92 -13.90
N LEU A 113 1.64 5.32 -13.74
CA LEU A 113 1.25 6.29 -12.71
C LEU A 113 1.64 5.80 -11.30
N GLY A 114 1.39 4.52 -10.97
CA GLY A 114 1.81 3.90 -9.72
C GLY A 114 3.33 3.98 -9.50
N VAL A 115 4.12 3.66 -10.54
CA VAL A 115 5.60 3.77 -10.51
C VAL A 115 6.06 5.21 -10.33
N LEU A 116 5.42 6.18 -10.98
CA LEU A 116 5.73 7.61 -10.79
C LEU A 116 5.42 8.06 -9.35
N CYS A 117 4.30 7.64 -8.79
CA CYS A 117 3.97 7.90 -7.39
C CYS A 117 5.03 7.33 -6.45
N THR A 118 5.45 6.08 -6.68
CA THR A 118 6.53 5.45 -5.92
C THR A 118 7.85 6.21 -6.06
N ALA A 119 8.22 6.66 -7.25
CA ALA A 119 9.43 7.44 -7.47
C ALA A 119 9.43 8.73 -6.62
N ILE A 120 8.33 9.46 -6.62
CA ILE A 120 8.16 10.66 -5.79
C ILE A 120 8.27 10.31 -4.31
N MET A 121 7.58 9.25 -3.87
CA MET A 121 7.60 8.78 -2.48
C MET A 121 9.02 8.43 -2.03
N GLN A 122 9.80 7.71 -2.84
CA GLN A 122 11.19 7.32 -2.50
C GLN A 122 12.12 8.52 -2.35
N VAL A 123 11.97 9.55 -3.19
CA VAL A 123 12.74 10.81 -3.05
C VAL A 123 12.37 11.54 -1.76
N LEU A 124 11.07 11.63 -1.44
CA LEU A 124 10.60 12.24 -0.20
C LEU A 124 11.06 11.45 1.03
N LEU A 125 11.04 10.12 0.96
CA LEU A 125 11.49 9.22 2.02
C LEU A 125 13.00 9.39 2.28
N PHE A 126 13.81 9.42 1.23
CA PHE A 126 15.24 9.69 1.34
C PHE A 126 15.48 11.04 2.02
N ARG A 127 14.72 12.08 1.64
CA ARG A 127 14.81 13.40 2.23
C ARG A 127 14.38 13.42 3.70
N LEU A 128 13.33 12.67 4.07
CA LEU A 128 12.88 12.52 5.46
C LEU A 128 13.97 11.86 6.31
N LEU A 129 14.50 10.72 5.86
CA LEU A 129 15.54 9.99 6.59
C LEU A 129 16.85 10.77 6.68
N TRP A 130 17.19 11.54 5.63
CA TRP A 130 18.35 12.45 5.68
C TRP A 130 18.21 13.49 6.80
N ARG A 131 17.00 14.06 6.95
CA ARG A 131 16.76 15.03 8.04
C ARG A 131 16.76 14.38 9.43
N LEU A 132 16.29 13.14 9.51
CA LEU A 132 16.24 12.43 10.80
C LEU A 132 17.63 11.93 11.24
N HIS A 133 18.40 11.36 10.33
CA HIS A 133 19.56 10.53 10.68
C HIS A 133 20.81 10.83 9.84
N GLY A 134 20.76 11.79 8.93
CA GLY A 134 21.87 12.16 8.05
C GLY A 134 21.96 11.30 6.78
N PRO A 135 22.83 11.71 5.83
CA PRO A 135 22.82 11.20 4.45
C PRO A 135 23.16 9.73 4.33
N ARG A 136 24.14 9.23 5.10
CA ARG A 136 24.58 7.84 5.04
C ARG A 136 23.51 6.88 5.54
N VAL A 137 22.89 7.19 6.68
CA VAL A 137 21.82 6.36 7.24
C VAL A 137 20.60 6.38 6.29
N ALA A 138 20.26 7.56 5.75
CA ALA A 138 19.18 7.68 4.77
C ALA A 138 19.40 6.77 3.55
N LEU A 139 20.61 6.81 2.95
CA LEU A 139 20.93 5.98 1.79
C LEU A 139 20.70 4.49 2.09
N PHE A 140 21.35 3.97 3.13
CA PHE A 140 21.32 2.55 3.43
C PHE A 140 20.01 2.06 4.05
N SER A 141 19.16 2.98 4.53
CA SER A 141 17.79 2.64 4.93
C SER A 141 16.81 2.59 3.76
N VAL A 142 17.03 3.42 2.71
CA VAL A 142 16.16 3.45 1.53
C VAL A 142 16.55 2.37 0.50
N LEU A 143 17.82 1.99 0.41
CA LEU A 143 18.27 0.96 -0.52
C LEU A 143 17.46 -0.34 -0.44
N PRO A 144 17.27 -0.97 0.74
CA PRO A 144 16.46 -2.18 0.81
C PRO A 144 14.99 -1.93 0.45
N VAL A 145 14.44 -0.75 0.71
CA VAL A 145 13.09 -0.37 0.26
C VAL A 145 12.98 -0.38 -1.26
N MET A 146 14.01 0.11 -1.97
CA MET A 146 14.02 0.16 -3.44
C MET A 146 14.01 -1.22 -4.10
N PHE A 147 14.58 -2.23 -3.43
CA PHE A 147 14.78 -3.58 -3.97
C PHE A 147 14.02 -4.67 -3.20
N ASP A 148 13.19 -4.30 -2.23
CA ASP A 148 12.34 -5.25 -1.53
C ASP A 148 11.31 -5.86 -2.48
N GLY A 149 11.20 -7.18 -2.46
CA GLY A 149 10.34 -7.90 -3.39
C GLY A 149 8.85 -7.62 -3.20
N TRP A 150 8.39 -7.46 -1.95
CA TRP A 150 6.98 -7.14 -1.68
C TRP A 150 6.64 -5.72 -2.13
N LEU A 151 7.49 -4.75 -1.78
CA LEU A 151 7.29 -3.36 -2.20
C LEU A 151 7.35 -3.26 -3.73
N LEU A 152 8.33 -3.90 -4.39
CA LEU A 152 8.40 -3.98 -5.84
C LEU A 152 7.13 -4.57 -6.46
N TYR A 153 6.58 -5.64 -5.86
CA TYR A 153 5.35 -6.26 -6.34
C TYR A 153 4.17 -5.29 -6.28
N ILE A 154 3.93 -4.66 -5.14
CA ILE A 154 2.80 -3.74 -4.92
C ILE A 154 2.97 -2.43 -5.72
N GLU A 155 4.18 -1.90 -5.77
CA GLU A 155 4.48 -0.62 -6.44
C GLU A 155 4.41 -0.70 -7.98
N ARG A 156 4.36 -1.92 -8.53
CA ARG A 156 4.12 -2.19 -9.96
C ARG A 156 2.64 -2.38 -10.30
N ILE A 157 1.77 -2.34 -9.32
CA ILE A 157 0.31 -2.45 -9.48
C ILE A 157 -0.28 -1.05 -9.32
N SER A 158 -1.35 -0.73 -10.03
CA SER A 158 -2.02 0.58 -9.92
C SER A 158 -2.90 0.64 -8.68
N TYR A 159 -2.26 0.60 -7.50
CA TYR A 159 -2.95 0.75 -6.23
C TYR A 159 -2.94 2.19 -5.72
N ILE A 160 -4.04 2.59 -5.10
CA ILE A 160 -4.19 3.91 -4.44
C ILE A 160 -3.11 4.12 -3.38
N GLU A 161 -2.64 3.05 -2.75
CA GLU A 161 -1.59 3.07 -1.73
C GLU A 161 -0.29 3.71 -2.23
N ASN A 162 0.05 3.52 -3.50
CA ASN A 162 1.28 4.11 -4.07
C ASN A 162 1.21 5.65 -4.05
N ALA A 163 0.06 6.22 -4.38
CA ALA A 163 -0.16 7.66 -4.32
C ALA A 163 -0.38 8.15 -2.86
N LEU A 164 -1.08 7.37 -2.03
CA LEU A 164 -1.26 7.66 -0.61
C LEU A 164 0.08 7.85 0.09
N MET A 165 1.07 6.99 -0.18
CA MET A 165 2.37 7.04 0.49
C MET A 165 3.15 8.33 0.20
N ILE A 166 2.90 9.02 -0.91
CA ILE A 166 3.44 10.38 -1.16
C ILE A 166 2.97 11.33 -0.06
N LEU A 167 1.67 11.36 0.20
CA LEU A 167 1.07 12.26 1.20
C LEU A 167 1.50 11.91 2.61
N VAL A 168 1.62 10.62 2.92
CA VAL A 168 2.12 10.13 4.21
C VAL A 168 3.54 10.61 4.47
N VAL A 169 4.46 10.35 3.54
CA VAL A 169 5.87 10.72 3.71
C VAL A 169 6.05 12.24 3.68
N LEU A 170 5.31 12.95 2.82
CA LEU A 170 5.30 14.42 2.78
C LEU A 170 4.80 14.99 4.12
N GLY A 171 3.71 14.48 4.67
CA GLY A 171 3.17 14.90 5.96
C GLY A 171 4.22 14.77 7.09
N PHE A 172 4.90 13.62 7.16
CA PHE A 172 5.97 13.40 8.15
C PHE A 172 7.20 14.25 7.89
N LEU A 173 7.58 14.51 6.63
CA LEU A 173 8.68 15.42 6.28
C LEU A 173 8.37 16.86 6.72
N LEU A 174 7.15 17.33 6.49
CA LEU A 174 6.68 18.64 6.93
C LEU A 174 6.58 18.71 8.45
N TYR A 175 6.11 17.66 9.11
CA TYR A 175 6.06 17.57 10.57
C TYR A 175 7.47 17.62 11.18
N LYS A 176 8.41 16.84 10.66
CA LYS A 176 9.83 16.92 11.09
C LYS A 176 10.39 18.33 10.91
N ARG A 177 10.09 18.98 9.77
CA ARG A 177 10.50 20.36 9.54
C ARG A 177 9.87 21.35 10.55
N ALA A 178 8.62 21.09 10.96
CA ALA A 178 7.96 21.90 11.99
C ALA A 178 8.58 21.69 13.37
N LEU A 179 9.03 20.47 13.70
CA LEU A 179 9.74 20.16 14.94
C LEU A 179 11.14 20.80 14.99
N ASP A 180 11.86 20.81 13.84
CA ASP A 180 13.22 21.40 13.77
C ASP A 180 13.21 22.92 13.88
N MET A 181 12.20 23.55 13.29
CA MET A 181 12.05 25.01 13.25
C MET A 181 10.59 25.37 13.58
N PRO A 182 10.25 25.41 14.88
CA PRO A 182 8.86 25.58 15.32
C PRO A 182 8.27 26.91 14.84
N HIS A 183 7.19 26.78 14.03
CA HIS A 183 6.38 27.90 13.57
C HIS A 183 4.98 27.38 13.22
N TRP A 184 3.91 28.08 13.63
CA TRP A 184 2.53 27.62 13.46
C TRP A 184 2.17 27.25 12.02
N ARG A 185 2.63 28.01 11.00
CA ARG A 185 2.38 27.72 9.58
C ARG A 185 2.96 26.37 9.15
N ARG A 186 4.10 25.96 9.70
CA ARG A 186 4.72 24.66 9.36
C ARG A 186 3.94 23.50 9.96
N PHE A 187 3.45 23.67 11.18
CA PHE A 187 2.55 22.70 11.81
C PHE A 187 1.23 22.62 11.05
N LEU A 188 0.67 23.76 10.63
CA LEU A 188 -0.54 23.77 9.79
C LEU A 188 -0.31 23.01 8.49
N LEU A 189 0.78 23.28 7.75
CA LEU A 189 1.09 22.55 6.50
C LEU A 189 1.27 21.05 6.72
N ALA A 190 1.92 20.65 7.82
CA ALA A 190 2.00 19.23 8.19
C ALA A 190 0.61 18.64 8.45
N GLY A 191 -0.24 19.34 9.18
CA GLY A 191 -1.62 18.92 9.44
C GLY A 191 -2.46 18.80 8.17
N LEU A 192 -2.38 19.79 7.28
CA LEU A 192 -3.07 19.74 5.98
C LEU A 192 -2.63 18.52 5.15
N ALA A 193 -1.32 18.22 5.10
CA ALA A 193 -0.80 17.07 4.38
C ALA A 193 -1.25 15.72 5.01
N LEU A 194 -1.23 15.61 6.35
CA LEU A 194 -1.70 14.41 7.05
C LEU A 194 -3.23 14.23 6.90
N GLY A 195 -3.98 15.34 6.95
CA GLY A 195 -5.43 15.33 6.68
C GLY A 195 -5.75 14.95 5.22
N ALA A 196 -4.93 15.43 4.27
CA ALA A 196 -5.05 15.04 2.88
C ALA A 196 -4.79 13.54 2.69
N ALA A 197 -3.81 12.94 3.37
CA ALA A 197 -3.58 11.49 3.35
C ALA A 197 -4.81 10.72 3.85
N ALA A 198 -5.42 11.17 4.96
CA ALA A 198 -6.63 10.56 5.52
C ALA A 198 -7.84 10.69 4.58
N SER A 199 -7.95 11.79 3.83
CA SER A 199 -9.03 12.04 2.87
C SER A 199 -8.78 11.36 1.52
N PHE A 200 -7.53 11.08 1.19
CA PHE A 200 -7.14 10.40 -0.04
C PHE A 200 -7.48 8.90 -0.02
N LYS A 201 -7.34 8.27 1.13
CA LYS A 201 -7.81 6.92 1.43
C LYS A 201 -8.10 6.81 2.93
N GLN A 202 -9.22 6.18 3.32
CA GLN A 202 -9.62 6.07 4.73
C GLN A 202 -8.52 5.46 5.61
N THR A 203 -7.78 4.49 5.07
CA THR A 203 -6.63 3.89 5.76
C THR A 203 -5.53 4.91 6.06
N GLY A 204 -5.43 6.00 5.30
CA GLY A 204 -4.47 7.08 5.54
C GLY A 204 -4.66 7.81 6.88
N ALA A 205 -5.83 7.69 7.52
CA ALA A 205 -6.07 8.30 8.83
C ALA A 205 -5.09 7.83 9.92
N TYR A 206 -4.48 6.64 9.77
CA TYR A 206 -3.50 6.12 10.72
C TYR A 206 -2.29 7.04 10.92
N VAL A 207 -1.93 7.85 9.92
CA VAL A 207 -0.77 8.76 10.04
C VAL A 207 -1.02 9.93 10.98
N VAL A 208 -2.29 10.34 11.14
CA VAL A 208 -2.67 11.35 12.15
C VAL A 208 -2.46 10.78 13.54
N VAL A 209 -2.86 9.51 13.76
CA VAL A 209 -2.63 8.78 15.01
C VAL A 209 -1.12 8.62 15.27
N ALA A 210 -0.34 8.28 14.25
CA ALA A 210 1.12 8.19 14.35
C ALA A 210 1.76 9.52 14.74
N ALA A 211 1.31 10.63 14.16
CA ALA A 211 1.81 11.96 14.51
C ALA A 211 1.45 12.36 15.97
N LEU A 212 0.24 12.00 16.42
CA LEU A 212 -0.18 12.18 17.82
C LEU A 212 0.66 11.34 18.77
N LEU A 213 0.90 10.06 18.45
CA LEU A 213 1.77 9.19 19.25
C LEU A 213 3.20 9.74 19.30
N CYS A 214 3.74 10.22 18.18
CA CYS A 214 5.04 10.88 18.14
C CYS A 214 5.09 12.10 19.07
N TRP A 215 4.05 12.93 19.03
CA TRP A 215 3.93 14.08 19.94
C TRP A 215 3.93 13.67 21.41
N LEU A 216 3.16 12.66 21.78
CA LEU A 216 3.11 12.12 23.15
C LEU A 216 4.47 11.58 23.62
N ILE A 217 5.25 10.99 22.71
CA ILE A 217 6.60 10.47 23.00
C ILE A 217 7.59 11.64 23.23
N ILE A 218 7.58 12.62 22.32
CA ILE A 218 8.55 13.75 22.36
C ILE A 218 8.25 14.69 23.54
N ARG A 219 6.99 14.75 23.99
CA ARG A 219 6.51 15.61 25.09
C ARG A 219 6.93 17.08 25.00
N ARG A 220 7.24 17.55 23.81
CA ARG A 220 7.52 18.98 23.61
C ARG A 220 6.20 19.74 23.67
N GLU A 221 6.05 20.54 24.70
CA GLU A 221 4.93 21.48 24.82
C GLU A 221 5.03 22.53 23.73
N HIS A 222 4.36 22.29 22.62
CA HIS A 222 4.30 23.28 21.55
C HIS A 222 2.87 23.40 21.06
N LYS A 223 2.31 24.60 21.20
CA LYS A 223 0.94 24.92 20.70
C LYS A 223 0.75 24.56 19.22
N GLY A 224 1.85 24.46 18.46
CA GLY A 224 1.86 24.02 17.06
C GLY A 224 1.25 22.64 16.82
N HIS A 225 1.31 21.71 17.77
CA HIS A 225 0.68 20.38 17.60
C HIS A 225 -0.84 20.47 17.52
N PHE A 226 -1.46 21.39 18.27
CA PHE A 226 -2.90 21.66 18.16
C PHE A 226 -3.24 22.27 16.81
N VAL A 227 -2.38 23.15 16.27
CA VAL A 227 -2.55 23.71 14.92
C VAL A 227 -2.42 22.61 13.85
N MET A 228 -1.49 21.68 14.01
CA MET A 228 -1.36 20.50 13.12
C MET A 228 -2.63 19.64 13.16
N LEU A 229 -3.11 19.30 14.35
CA LEU A 229 -4.34 18.51 14.52
C LEU A 229 -5.54 19.26 13.94
N GLY A 230 -5.68 20.55 14.21
CA GLY A 230 -6.72 21.40 13.63
C GLY A 230 -6.69 21.42 12.11
N GLY A 231 -5.50 21.53 11.51
CA GLY A 231 -5.31 21.45 10.07
C GLY A 231 -5.72 20.09 9.47
N ALA A 232 -5.38 18.99 10.15
CA ALA A 232 -5.79 17.65 9.70
C ALA A 232 -7.33 17.47 9.81
N ILE A 233 -7.91 17.86 10.92
CA ILE A 233 -9.37 17.80 11.14
C ILE A 233 -10.11 18.66 10.10
N LEU A 234 -9.61 19.86 9.82
CA LEU A 234 -10.21 20.75 8.82
C LEU A 234 -10.32 20.06 7.45
N VAL A 235 -9.23 19.46 6.97
CA VAL A 235 -9.23 18.77 5.65
C VAL A 235 -10.18 17.58 5.66
N ILE A 236 -10.11 16.74 6.70
CA ILE A 236 -10.97 15.56 6.82
C ILE A 236 -12.43 15.97 6.87
N THR A 237 -12.78 16.96 7.70
CA THR A 237 -14.17 17.43 7.83
C THR A 237 -14.68 18.05 6.53
N ALA A 238 -13.88 18.91 5.89
CA ALA A 238 -14.24 19.50 4.60
C ALA A 238 -14.49 18.42 3.54
N TYR A 239 -13.61 17.41 3.47
CA TYR A 239 -13.79 16.27 2.57
C TYR A 239 -15.08 15.50 2.86
N LEU A 240 -15.34 15.14 4.13
CA LEU A 240 -16.55 14.40 4.52
C LEU A 240 -17.83 15.16 4.20
N LEU A 241 -17.86 16.47 4.47
CA LEU A 241 -19.00 17.32 4.15
C LEU A 241 -19.27 17.42 2.64
N ILE A 242 -18.21 17.59 1.83
CA ILE A 242 -18.33 17.63 0.37
C ILE A 242 -18.87 16.29 -0.15
N MET A 243 -18.34 15.17 0.33
CA MET A 243 -18.73 13.83 -0.12
C MET A 243 -20.16 13.50 0.32
N ALA A 244 -20.54 13.81 1.56
CA ALA A 244 -21.91 13.64 2.04
C ALA A 244 -22.88 14.50 1.23
N HIS A 245 -22.59 15.79 1.01
CA HIS A 245 -23.47 16.67 0.24
C HIS A 245 -23.66 16.20 -1.22
N LYS A 246 -22.59 15.69 -1.85
CA LYS A 246 -22.62 15.32 -3.28
C LYS A 246 -23.21 13.94 -3.55
N TYR A 247 -23.06 12.99 -2.62
CA TYR A 247 -23.31 11.56 -2.87
C TYR A 247 -24.20 10.88 -1.81
N ASP A 248 -24.90 11.63 -0.94
CA ASP A 248 -25.86 11.06 0.02
C ASP A 248 -27.03 10.38 -0.75
N PRO A 249 -27.54 9.22 -0.32
CA PRO A 249 -27.13 8.41 0.85
C PRO A 249 -26.00 7.40 0.58
N TRP A 250 -25.52 7.28 -0.65
CA TRP A 250 -24.55 6.27 -1.09
C TRP A 250 -23.23 6.35 -0.34
N TYR A 251 -22.72 7.57 -0.14
CA TYR A 251 -21.41 7.78 0.49
C TYR A 251 -21.38 7.26 1.93
N ILE A 252 -22.40 7.58 2.73
CA ILE A 252 -22.47 7.15 4.12
C ILE A 252 -22.54 5.62 4.19
N ASN A 253 -23.42 5.00 3.39
CA ASN A 253 -23.61 3.56 3.39
C ASN A 253 -22.32 2.80 3.00
N GLN A 254 -21.66 3.18 1.90
CA GLN A 254 -20.44 2.51 1.45
C GLN A 254 -19.25 2.79 2.38
N SER A 255 -19.13 3.99 2.93
CA SER A 255 -18.07 4.30 3.91
C SER A 255 -18.23 3.51 5.20
N LEU A 256 -19.47 3.34 5.69
CA LEU A 256 -19.74 2.50 6.88
C LEU A 256 -19.40 1.02 6.64
N VAL A 257 -19.60 0.50 5.45
CA VAL A 257 -19.14 -0.86 5.08
C VAL A 257 -17.63 -0.99 5.28
N GLN A 258 -16.85 -0.02 4.79
CA GLN A 258 -15.40 -0.04 4.95
C GLN A 258 -14.96 0.07 6.41
N VAL A 259 -15.59 0.96 7.19
CA VAL A 259 -15.32 1.08 8.62
C VAL A 259 -15.62 -0.23 9.35
N ARG A 260 -16.78 -0.86 9.08
CA ARG A 260 -17.17 -2.14 9.67
C ARG A 260 -16.17 -3.26 9.30
N ARG A 261 -15.69 -3.29 8.06
CA ARG A 261 -14.65 -4.24 7.60
C ARG A 261 -13.34 -4.04 8.37
N VAL A 262 -12.86 -2.80 8.50
CA VAL A 262 -11.62 -2.49 9.24
C VAL A 262 -11.75 -2.89 10.71
N LEU A 263 -12.90 -2.64 11.32
CA LEU A 263 -13.17 -3.00 12.73
C LEU A 263 -13.51 -4.49 12.93
N GLY A 264 -13.54 -5.30 11.88
CA GLY A 264 -13.89 -6.73 11.98
C GLY A 264 -15.37 -7.00 12.30
N LEU A 265 -16.23 -5.98 12.20
CA LEU A 265 -17.67 -6.08 12.45
C LEU A 265 -18.46 -6.67 11.27
N GLN A 266 -17.85 -6.72 10.10
CA GLN A 266 -18.40 -7.37 8.91
C GLN A 266 -17.41 -8.44 8.45
N LYS A 267 -17.87 -9.69 8.33
CA LYS A 267 -17.07 -10.77 7.74
C LYS A 267 -16.80 -10.42 6.27
N SER A 268 -15.56 -10.12 5.93
CA SER A 268 -15.12 -10.18 4.55
C SER A 268 -15.07 -11.65 4.16
N GLY A 269 -15.83 -12.05 3.14
CA GLY A 269 -15.85 -13.42 2.66
C GLY A 269 -14.48 -13.80 2.08
N GLY A 270 -13.57 -14.29 2.92
CA GLY A 270 -12.26 -14.76 2.51
C GLY A 270 -11.67 -15.71 3.54
N THR A 271 -10.96 -16.72 3.08
CA THR A 271 -10.26 -17.76 3.84
C THR A 271 -9.23 -17.23 4.85
N LEU A 272 -8.96 -15.93 4.87
CA LEU A 272 -7.96 -15.26 5.71
C LEU A 272 -8.34 -15.11 7.18
N THR A 273 -9.59 -15.37 7.55
CA THR A 273 -10.07 -15.20 8.92
C THR A 273 -9.71 -16.36 9.86
N SER A 274 -9.21 -17.49 9.32
CA SER A 274 -8.77 -18.63 10.13
C SER A 274 -7.25 -18.61 10.33
N PRO A 275 -6.72 -19.00 11.52
CA PRO A 275 -5.28 -19.17 11.73
C PRO A 275 -4.63 -20.13 10.72
N GLY A 276 -5.35 -21.18 10.29
CA GLY A 276 -4.90 -22.12 9.28
C GLY A 276 -4.80 -21.48 7.89
N GLY A 277 -5.74 -20.61 7.52
CA GLY A 277 -5.67 -19.83 6.27
C GLY A 277 -4.48 -18.89 6.24
N ALA A 278 -4.21 -18.18 7.33
CA ALA A 278 -3.03 -17.31 7.44
C ALA A 278 -1.72 -18.09 7.32
N LEU A 279 -1.62 -19.29 7.94
CA LEU A 279 -0.46 -20.16 7.84
C LEU A 279 -0.28 -20.71 6.43
N HIS A 280 -1.37 -21.13 5.77
CA HIS A 280 -1.35 -21.60 4.39
C HIS A 280 -0.87 -20.50 3.43
N LEU A 281 -1.33 -19.27 3.63
CA LEU A 281 -0.84 -18.13 2.87
C LEU A 281 0.66 -17.88 3.08
N LEU A 282 1.11 -17.89 4.33
CA LEU A 282 2.54 -17.75 4.66
C LEU A 282 3.40 -18.82 3.98
N THR A 283 2.92 -20.05 3.90
CA THR A 283 3.69 -21.16 3.33
C THR A 283 3.64 -21.21 1.80
N GLN A 284 2.55 -20.79 1.18
CA GLN A 284 2.36 -20.94 -0.27
C GLN A 284 2.66 -19.67 -1.08
N GLN A 285 2.19 -18.51 -0.64
CA GLN A 285 2.43 -17.25 -1.35
C GLN A 285 3.64 -16.48 -0.85
N TYR A 286 3.81 -16.43 0.47
CA TYR A 286 4.80 -15.56 1.08
C TYR A 286 6.22 -16.13 1.02
N LYS A 287 6.40 -17.36 0.51
CA LYS A 287 7.76 -17.91 0.28
C LYS A 287 8.66 -16.99 -0.53
N TYR A 288 8.09 -16.21 -1.46
CA TYR A 288 8.82 -15.24 -2.26
C TYR A 288 9.12 -13.94 -1.51
N PHE A 289 8.42 -13.70 -0.42
CA PHE A 289 8.46 -12.44 0.33
C PHE A 289 9.02 -12.62 1.77
N VAL A 290 9.65 -13.76 2.03
CA VAL A 290 10.26 -14.05 3.34
C VAL A 290 11.16 -12.93 3.85
N PRO A 291 12.05 -12.29 3.05
CA PRO A 291 12.86 -11.20 3.54
C PRO A 291 12.04 -10.02 4.08
N SER A 292 10.95 -9.64 3.38
CA SER A 292 10.04 -8.57 3.81
C SER A 292 9.38 -8.90 5.15
N LEU A 293 8.93 -10.15 5.33
CA LEU A 293 8.33 -10.61 6.59
C LEU A 293 9.35 -10.63 7.74
N LEU A 294 10.60 -11.03 7.46
CA LEU A 294 11.67 -10.99 8.45
C LEU A 294 11.96 -9.55 8.90
N VAL A 295 11.99 -8.59 7.96
CA VAL A 295 12.16 -7.17 8.31
C VAL A 295 11.03 -6.68 9.21
N ALA A 296 9.78 -6.98 8.87
CA ALA A 296 8.63 -6.60 9.71
C ALA A 296 8.71 -7.26 11.10
N GLY A 297 9.08 -8.55 11.17
CA GLY A 297 9.23 -9.30 12.41
C GLY A 297 10.36 -8.75 13.30
N PHE A 298 11.55 -8.51 12.74
CA PHE A 298 12.66 -7.92 13.48
C PHE A 298 12.35 -6.49 13.93
N SER A 299 11.69 -5.69 13.10
CA SER A 299 11.24 -4.35 13.49
C SER A 299 10.28 -4.41 14.68
N LEU A 300 9.36 -5.39 14.68
CA LEU A 300 8.43 -5.61 15.79
C LEU A 300 9.16 -6.01 17.07
N LEU A 301 10.11 -6.93 16.99
CA LEU A 301 10.91 -7.34 18.16
C LEU A 301 11.69 -6.17 18.76
N ILE A 302 12.29 -5.31 17.90
CA ILE A 302 12.98 -4.11 18.37
C ILE A 302 12.00 -3.12 18.99
N ALA A 303 10.84 -2.90 18.36
CA ALA A 303 9.81 -2.00 18.89
C ALA A 303 9.29 -2.49 20.26
N LEU A 304 9.02 -3.78 20.41
CA LEU A 304 8.62 -4.39 21.70
C LEU A 304 9.70 -4.22 22.76
N LYS A 305 10.97 -4.48 22.41
CA LYS A 305 12.11 -4.24 23.32
C LYS A 305 12.18 -2.78 23.77
N ARG A 306 12.04 -1.82 22.84
CA ARG A 306 12.03 -0.39 23.13
C ARG A 306 10.84 0.00 24.01
N THR A 307 9.65 -0.49 23.71
CA THR A 307 8.44 -0.30 24.53
C THR A 307 8.67 -0.80 25.97
N TRP A 308 9.26 -1.99 26.10
CA TRP A 308 9.60 -2.56 27.40
C TRP A 308 10.61 -1.72 28.17
N GLN A 309 11.63 -1.19 27.48
CA GLN A 309 12.60 -0.27 28.09
C GLN A 309 11.92 1.02 28.57
N CYS A 310 11.00 1.60 27.76
CA CYS A 310 10.21 2.77 28.16
C CYS A 310 9.35 2.47 29.40
N TYR A 311 8.70 1.32 29.43
CA TYR A 311 7.88 0.90 30.56
C TYR A 311 8.71 0.77 31.85
N ARG A 312 9.88 0.10 31.79
CA ARG A 312 10.80 -0.03 32.93
C ARG A 312 11.37 1.31 33.41
N ALA A 313 11.75 2.16 32.46
CA ALA A 313 12.30 3.49 32.76
C ALA A 313 11.22 4.50 33.17
N ARG A 314 9.94 4.16 33.03
CA ARG A 314 8.78 5.06 33.21
C ARG A 314 8.89 6.36 32.42
N ASN A 315 9.59 6.34 31.31
CA ASN A 315 9.75 7.47 30.38
C ASN A 315 9.92 6.98 28.94
N TRP A 316 9.87 7.90 27.96
CA TRP A 316 9.99 7.61 26.53
C TRP A 316 11.39 7.87 25.97
N GLU A 317 12.38 8.13 26.82
CA GLU A 317 13.77 8.40 26.39
C GLU A 317 14.34 7.30 25.46
N PRO A 318 14.11 6.00 25.70
CA PRO A 318 14.64 4.93 24.82
C PRO A 318 14.21 5.01 23.36
N VAL A 319 13.10 5.68 23.04
CA VAL A 319 12.59 5.85 21.67
C VAL A 319 12.60 7.29 21.15
N HIS A 320 13.00 8.25 22.00
CA HIS A 320 12.88 9.68 21.71
C HIS A 320 13.60 10.09 20.41
N ASP A 321 14.80 9.61 20.18
CA ASP A 321 15.62 9.94 19.01
C ASP A 321 15.01 9.41 17.70
N ASN A 322 14.15 8.37 17.77
CA ASN A 322 13.52 7.74 16.63
C ASN A 322 11.98 7.76 16.72
N ALA A 323 11.45 8.68 17.53
CA ALA A 323 10.04 8.73 17.89
C ALA A 323 9.09 8.73 16.70
N LEU A 324 9.42 9.44 15.61
CA LEU A 324 8.60 9.54 14.43
C LEU A 324 8.47 8.17 13.70
N LEU A 325 9.59 7.50 13.46
CA LEU A 325 9.60 6.20 12.77
C LEU A 325 9.03 5.10 13.67
N TYR A 326 9.31 5.14 14.97
CA TYR A 326 8.70 4.25 15.96
C TYR A 326 7.17 4.41 15.98
N ALA A 327 6.67 5.64 16.11
CA ALA A 327 5.24 5.93 16.14
C ALA A 327 4.56 5.51 14.82
N TRP A 328 5.18 5.80 13.67
CA TRP A 328 4.68 5.41 12.38
C TRP A 328 4.56 3.88 12.26
N PHE A 329 5.62 3.15 12.59
CA PHE A 329 5.64 1.69 12.53
C PHE A 329 4.63 1.05 13.49
N VAL A 330 4.66 1.44 14.78
CA VAL A 330 3.79 0.85 15.81
C VAL A 330 2.32 1.11 15.52
N THR A 331 1.97 2.32 15.08
CA THR A 331 0.58 2.64 14.70
C THR A 331 0.13 1.80 13.50
N GLY A 332 0.98 1.62 12.49
CA GLY A 332 0.72 0.74 11.36
C GLY A 332 0.47 -0.71 11.80
N VAL A 333 1.35 -1.26 12.65
CA VAL A 333 1.21 -2.62 13.19
C VAL A 333 -0.08 -2.79 14.00
N VAL A 334 -0.41 -1.85 14.88
CA VAL A 334 -1.61 -1.94 15.72
C VAL A 334 -2.88 -1.88 14.87
N ILE A 335 -2.99 -0.91 13.96
CA ILE A 335 -4.22 -0.69 13.19
C ILE A 335 -4.40 -1.80 12.13
N PHE A 336 -3.37 -2.10 11.33
CA PHE A 336 -3.50 -3.08 10.27
C PHE A 336 -3.26 -4.51 10.76
N GLY A 337 -2.49 -4.70 11.83
CA GLY A 337 -2.31 -5.99 12.48
C GLY A 337 -3.59 -6.50 13.13
N SER A 338 -4.39 -5.61 13.74
CA SER A 338 -5.69 -5.93 14.35
C SER A 338 -6.84 -6.00 13.34
N SER A 339 -6.70 -5.39 12.17
CA SER A 339 -7.74 -5.41 11.13
C SER A 339 -8.01 -6.83 10.62
N SER A 340 -9.26 -7.15 10.34
CA SER A 340 -9.64 -8.38 9.63
C SER A 340 -9.23 -8.38 8.16
N LEU A 341 -8.96 -7.21 7.59
CA LEU A 341 -8.53 -7.04 6.21
C LEU A 341 -7.03 -7.34 6.08
N LYS A 342 -6.68 -8.48 5.53
CA LYS A 342 -5.29 -8.95 5.34
C LYS A 342 -4.86 -8.86 3.86
N PHE A 343 -5.28 -7.83 3.16
CA PHE A 343 -4.91 -7.64 1.76
C PHE A 343 -3.43 -7.26 1.61
N PRO A 344 -2.75 -7.79 0.58
CA PRO A 344 -1.31 -7.56 0.34
C PRO A 344 -0.93 -6.08 0.28
N GLN A 345 -1.77 -5.22 -0.30
CA GLN A 345 -1.51 -3.79 -0.43
C GLN A 345 -1.45 -3.05 0.91
N TYR A 346 -2.18 -3.50 1.93
CA TYR A 346 -2.12 -2.88 3.27
C TYR A 346 -0.83 -3.17 4.00
N PHE A 347 -0.14 -4.25 3.65
CA PHE A 347 1.14 -4.56 4.26
C PHE A 347 2.23 -3.52 3.95
N VAL A 348 2.12 -2.79 2.83
CA VAL A 348 3.00 -1.65 2.50
C VAL A 348 2.99 -0.60 3.62
N LEU A 349 1.83 -0.36 4.24
CA LEU A 349 1.65 0.62 5.32
C LEU A 349 2.37 0.23 6.62
N ILE A 350 2.71 -1.06 6.77
CA ILE A 350 3.54 -1.58 7.87
C ILE A 350 4.99 -1.72 7.42
N LEU A 351 5.22 -2.24 6.22
CA LEU A 351 6.53 -2.65 5.76
C LEU A 351 7.45 -1.47 5.48
N LEU A 352 6.93 -0.41 4.86
CA LEU A 352 7.73 0.78 4.59
C LEU A 352 8.29 1.43 5.88
N PRO A 353 7.46 1.74 6.91
CA PRO A 353 8.00 2.21 8.18
C PRO A 353 8.85 1.16 8.91
N ALA A 354 8.59 -0.16 8.74
CA ALA A 354 9.41 -1.21 9.30
C ALA A 354 10.85 -1.14 8.79
N TYR A 355 11.03 -1.01 7.47
CA TYR A 355 12.36 -0.83 6.88
C TYR A 355 13.05 0.41 7.43
N CYS A 356 12.37 1.55 7.43
CA CYS A 356 12.93 2.79 7.93
C CYS A 356 13.34 2.68 9.39
N TYR A 357 12.48 2.13 10.22
CA TYR A 357 12.71 1.95 11.65
C TYR A 357 13.84 0.97 11.94
N LEU A 358 13.81 -0.22 11.33
CA LEU A 358 14.82 -1.26 11.52
C LEU A 358 16.23 -0.74 11.20
N TRP A 359 16.41 -0.21 10.00
CA TRP A 359 17.74 0.19 9.54
C TRP A 359 18.29 1.41 10.30
N THR A 360 17.41 2.32 10.73
CA THR A 360 17.84 3.43 11.59
C THR A 360 18.24 2.95 12.99
N GLU A 361 17.49 2.02 13.59
CA GLU A 361 17.86 1.42 14.87
C GLU A 361 19.19 0.65 14.75
N LEU A 362 19.34 -0.17 13.71
CA LEU A 362 20.55 -0.95 13.46
C LEU A 362 21.79 -0.07 13.20
N ALA A 363 21.62 1.09 12.56
CA ALA A 363 22.72 2.03 12.31
C ALA A 363 23.32 2.58 13.61
N TYR A 364 22.52 2.71 14.67
CA TYR A 364 22.94 3.20 15.97
C TYR A 364 23.19 2.10 17.01
N TRP A 365 22.99 0.84 16.61
CA TRP A 365 23.21 -0.27 17.55
C TRP A 365 24.68 -0.43 17.90
N ARG A 366 24.97 -0.48 19.21
CA ARG A 366 26.33 -0.54 19.77
C ARG A 366 26.86 -1.98 19.87
N ILE A 367 26.64 -2.84 18.87
CA ILE A 367 27.11 -4.25 18.89
C ILE A 367 28.63 -4.36 18.64
N GLY A 368 29.31 -3.27 18.30
CA GLY A 368 30.76 -3.24 18.09
C GLY A 368 31.17 -2.54 16.79
N ALA A 369 32.49 -2.33 16.66
CA ALA A 369 33.07 -1.64 15.50
C ALA A 369 32.80 -2.41 14.19
N TRP A 370 32.78 -3.76 14.27
CA TRP A 370 32.49 -4.64 13.14
C TRP A 370 31.08 -4.35 12.56
N TRP A 371 30.03 -4.30 13.39
CA TRP A 371 28.67 -4.04 12.92
C TRP A 371 28.53 -2.68 12.24
N ARG A 372 29.12 -1.64 12.81
CA ARG A 372 29.14 -0.29 12.22
C ARG A 372 29.75 -0.22 10.83
N LYS A 373 30.62 -1.16 10.49
CA LYS A 373 31.24 -1.27 9.17
C LYS A 373 30.35 -2.04 8.18
N TYR A 374 29.67 -3.12 8.62
CA TYR A 374 29.04 -4.09 7.73
C TYR A 374 27.53 -4.00 7.62
N TRP A 375 26.81 -3.28 8.53
CA TRP A 375 25.35 -3.13 8.41
C TRP A 375 24.87 -2.55 7.06
N PRO A 376 25.62 -1.64 6.37
CA PRO A 376 25.21 -1.20 5.04
C PRO A 376 25.26 -2.32 4.00
N ILE A 377 26.24 -3.22 4.11
CA ILE A 377 26.35 -4.39 3.23
C ILE A 377 25.20 -5.35 3.49
N THR A 378 24.86 -5.57 4.76
CA THR A 378 23.72 -6.40 5.13
C THR A 378 22.41 -5.85 4.56
N ALA A 379 22.19 -4.52 4.59
CA ALA A 379 21.04 -3.88 3.99
C ALA A 379 20.97 -4.10 2.47
N ALA A 380 22.09 -3.92 1.77
CA ALA A 380 22.17 -4.13 0.32
C ALA A 380 21.94 -5.60 -0.06
N VAL A 381 22.58 -6.54 0.65
CA VAL A 381 22.42 -7.98 0.42
C VAL A 381 20.97 -8.41 0.65
N LEU A 382 20.31 -7.93 1.70
CA LEU A 382 18.92 -8.26 1.95
C LEU A 382 18.02 -7.77 0.82
N GLY A 383 18.21 -6.53 0.34
CA GLY A 383 17.45 -5.99 -0.79
C GLY A 383 17.63 -6.83 -2.06
N ILE A 384 18.87 -7.15 -2.42
CA ILE A 384 19.18 -7.99 -3.59
C ILE A 384 18.56 -9.39 -3.46
N THR A 385 18.68 -10.01 -2.28
CA THR A 385 18.10 -11.33 -2.01
C THR A 385 16.58 -11.28 -2.10
N SER A 386 15.95 -10.24 -1.53
CA SER A 386 14.50 -10.05 -1.62
C SER A 386 14.04 -9.93 -3.07
N PHE A 387 14.73 -9.11 -3.87
CA PHE A 387 14.46 -9.00 -5.29
C PHE A 387 14.61 -10.34 -6.03
N ALA A 388 15.74 -11.04 -5.83
CA ALA A 388 16.01 -12.30 -6.51
C ALA A 388 14.95 -13.38 -6.23
N LEU A 389 14.47 -13.47 -4.98
CA LEU A 389 13.42 -14.39 -4.60
C LEU A 389 12.05 -14.03 -5.21
N THR A 390 11.85 -12.77 -5.57
CA THR A 390 10.58 -12.30 -6.14
C THR A 390 10.53 -12.38 -7.67
N VAL A 391 11.68 -12.51 -8.34
CA VAL A 391 11.75 -12.60 -9.82
C VAL A 391 10.77 -13.62 -10.42
N PRO A 392 10.56 -14.83 -9.86
CA PRO A 392 9.60 -15.78 -10.40
C PRO A 392 8.17 -15.25 -10.45
N VAL A 393 7.78 -14.40 -9.49
CA VAL A 393 6.44 -13.79 -9.45
C VAL A 393 6.19 -12.86 -10.64
N PHE A 394 7.28 -12.29 -11.18
CA PHE A 394 7.20 -11.37 -12.33
C PHE A 394 7.26 -12.07 -13.69
N ASN A 395 7.65 -13.34 -13.75
CA ASN A 395 7.92 -14.01 -15.01
C ASN A 395 6.75 -14.85 -15.54
N VAL A 396 5.85 -15.34 -14.68
CA VAL A 396 4.79 -16.28 -15.07
C VAL A 396 3.42 -15.67 -14.78
N ASN A 397 2.64 -15.44 -15.83
CA ASN A 397 1.33 -14.80 -15.76
C ASN A 397 0.26 -15.64 -16.47
N SER A 398 -0.55 -16.37 -15.68
CA SER A 398 -1.67 -17.18 -16.21
C SER A 398 -2.77 -16.35 -16.87
N LEU A 399 -2.92 -15.07 -16.52
CA LEU A 399 -3.95 -14.21 -17.11
C LEU A 399 -3.61 -13.75 -18.52
N GLU A 400 -2.32 -13.58 -18.87
CA GLU A 400 -1.86 -13.28 -20.22
C GLU A 400 -2.23 -14.45 -21.17
N GLU A 401 -2.01 -15.70 -20.72
CA GLU A 401 -2.36 -16.90 -21.47
C GLU A 401 -3.88 -17.05 -21.65
N VAL A 402 -4.66 -16.74 -20.59
CA VAL A 402 -6.13 -16.73 -20.67
C VAL A 402 -6.64 -15.68 -21.64
N GLN A 403 -6.08 -14.48 -21.62
CA GLN A 403 -6.45 -13.41 -22.54
C GLN A 403 -6.19 -13.82 -23.99
N ALA A 404 -5.00 -14.38 -24.26
CA ALA A 404 -4.64 -14.88 -25.60
C ALA A 404 -5.58 -16.00 -26.05
N TYR A 405 -5.92 -16.95 -25.17
CA TYR A 405 -6.87 -18.00 -25.44
C TYR A 405 -8.28 -17.46 -25.73
N ALA A 406 -8.78 -16.54 -24.86
CA ALA A 406 -10.10 -15.97 -25.05
C ALA A 406 -10.22 -15.20 -26.37
N ALA A 407 -9.19 -14.46 -26.76
CA ALA A 407 -9.17 -13.74 -28.04
C ALA A 407 -9.17 -14.66 -29.27
N LYS A 408 -8.57 -15.85 -29.17
CA LYS A 408 -8.41 -16.78 -30.28
C LYS A 408 -9.57 -17.81 -30.36
N ASP A 409 -9.93 -18.41 -29.22
CA ASP A 409 -10.72 -19.65 -29.18
C ASP A 409 -12.14 -19.43 -28.62
N ILE A 410 -12.48 -18.25 -28.08
CA ILE A 410 -13.82 -17.90 -27.62
C ILE A 410 -14.44 -16.86 -28.56
N SER A 411 -15.64 -17.15 -29.09
CA SER A 411 -16.35 -16.21 -29.97
C SER A 411 -16.55 -14.85 -29.28
N ALA A 412 -16.33 -13.73 -30.01
CA ALA A 412 -16.57 -12.38 -29.52
C ALA A 412 -18.04 -12.14 -29.09
N SER A 413 -18.99 -12.91 -29.62
CA SER A 413 -20.42 -12.84 -29.25
C SER A 413 -20.76 -13.68 -28.02
N ALA A 414 -19.82 -14.46 -27.49
CA ALA A 414 -20.07 -15.30 -26.33
C ALA A 414 -20.26 -14.42 -25.06
N ILE A 415 -21.07 -14.94 -24.13
CA ILE A 415 -21.19 -14.37 -22.79
C ILE A 415 -20.39 -15.25 -21.84
N VAL A 416 -19.50 -14.64 -21.06
CA VAL A 416 -18.57 -15.31 -20.16
C VAL A 416 -18.91 -14.94 -18.71
N VAL A 417 -18.93 -15.92 -17.82
CA VAL A 417 -18.99 -15.67 -16.38
C VAL A 417 -17.57 -15.73 -15.84
N THR A 418 -17.11 -14.66 -15.21
CA THR A 418 -15.73 -14.58 -14.74
C THR A 418 -15.56 -13.54 -13.62
N GLU A 419 -14.38 -13.46 -13.07
CA GLU A 419 -13.99 -12.36 -12.16
C GLU A 419 -13.72 -11.07 -12.94
N GLN A 420 -13.88 -9.93 -12.30
CA GLN A 420 -13.65 -8.63 -12.92
C GLN A 420 -12.21 -8.49 -13.46
N SER A 421 -11.21 -9.01 -12.73
CA SER A 421 -9.80 -9.01 -13.15
C SER A 421 -9.55 -9.72 -14.50
N ILE A 422 -10.40 -10.69 -14.87
CA ILE A 422 -10.33 -11.39 -16.14
C ILE A 422 -11.28 -10.74 -17.15
N GLY A 423 -12.48 -10.38 -16.71
CA GLY A 423 -13.50 -9.78 -17.56
C GLY A 423 -13.02 -8.51 -18.28
N ASP A 424 -12.24 -7.69 -17.60
CA ASP A 424 -11.67 -6.47 -18.18
C ASP A 424 -10.49 -6.72 -19.16
N LEU A 425 -9.96 -7.94 -19.21
CA LEU A 425 -8.91 -8.34 -20.15
C LEU A 425 -9.46 -8.97 -21.44
N ILE A 426 -10.69 -9.52 -21.42
CA ILE A 426 -11.29 -10.21 -22.54
C ILE A 426 -12.18 -9.26 -23.37
N GLN A 427 -12.40 -9.63 -24.64
CA GLN A 427 -13.24 -8.84 -25.56
C GLN A 427 -14.72 -9.23 -25.50
N GLN A 428 -15.03 -10.37 -24.91
CA GLN A 428 -16.37 -10.93 -24.77
C GLN A 428 -17.20 -10.12 -23.77
N ARG A 429 -18.53 -10.21 -23.87
CA ARG A 429 -19.43 -9.75 -22.80
C ARG A 429 -19.30 -10.66 -21.59
N TRP A 430 -19.36 -10.10 -20.40
CA TRP A 430 -19.16 -10.89 -19.19
C TRP A 430 -20.03 -10.44 -18.01
N CYS A 431 -20.28 -11.39 -17.08
CA CYS A 431 -20.86 -11.15 -15.75
C CYS A 431 -19.87 -11.55 -14.68
N THR A 432 -19.93 -10.89 -13.51
CA THR A 432 -19.10 -11.29 -12.39
C THR A 432 -19.62 -12.57 -11.73
N VAL A 433 -18.72 -13.36 -11.17
CA VAL A 433 -19.06 -14.54 -10.39
C VAL A 433 -19.90 -14.19 -9.13
N GLU A 434 -19.80 -12.96 -8.63
CA GLU A 434 -20.52 -12.46 -7.47
C GLU A 434 -21.97 -12.02 -7.78
N LYS A 435 -22.28 -11.77 -9.05
CA LYS A 435 -23.60 -11.33 -9.54
C LYS A 435 -23.85 -11.97 -10.90
N ALA A 436 -23.93 -13.29 -10.91
CA ALA A 436 -24.05 -14.06 -12.15
C ALA A 436 -25.50 -14.24 -12.63
N ASP A 437 -26.50 -13.69 -11.93
CA ASP A 437 -27.93 -13.81 -12.24
C ASP A 437 -28.29 -13.33 -13.65
N ALA A 438 -27.70 -12.22 -14.10
CA ALA A 438 -27.91 -11.69 -15.45
C ALA A 438 -27.38 -12.63 -16.59
N CYS A 439 -26.52 -13.59 -16.26
CA CYS A 439 -25.95 -14.53 -17.21
C CYS A 439 -26.61 -15.92 -17.21
N VAL A 440 -27.55 -16.16 -16.30
CA VAL A 440 -28.28 -17.43 -16.25
C VAL A 440 -29.03 -17.68 -17.60
N GLY A 441 -28.82 -18.82 -18.19
CA GLY A 441 -29.42 -19.17 -19.51
C GLY A 441 -28.74 -18.54 -20.75
N HIS A 442 -27.79 -17.62 -20.57
CA HIS A 442 -27.11 -16.93 -21.66
C HIS A 442 -25.61 -17.19 -21.72
N ALA A 443 -24.99 -17.48 -20.60
CA ALA A 443 -23.55 -17.75 -20.54
C ALA A 443 -23.18 -19.05 -21.24
N THR A 444 -22.14 -19.01 -22.06
CA THR A 444 -21.63 -20.17 -22.82
C THR A 444 -20.26 -20.62 -22.31
N TYR A 445 -19.54 -19.77 -21.62
CA TYR A 445 -18.26 -20.06 -21.02
C TYR A 445 -18.20 -19.50 -19.59
N ALA A 446 -17.35 -20.12 -18.76
CA ALA A 446 -16.87 -19.50 -17.53
C ALA A 446 -15.35 -19.51 -17.54
N ILE A 447 -14.74 -18.50 -16.94
CA ILE A 447 -13.32 -18.46 -16.67
C ILE A 447 -13.16 -18.21 -15.17
N THR A 448 -12.62 -19.20 -14.47
CA THR A 448 -12.41 -19.12 -13.02
C THR A 448 -10.94 -18.94 -12.73
N TRP A 449 -10.62 -18.16 -11.73
CA TRP A 449 -9.28 -17.97 -11.24
C TRP A 449 -9.16 -18.45 -9.80
N GLN A 450 -8.17 -19.26 -9.56
CA GLN A 450 -7.83 -19.73 -8.24
C GLN A 450 -6.43 -19.24 -7.88
N THR A 451 -6.38 -18.27 -7.00
CA THR A 451 -5.15 -17.84 -6.35
C THR A 451 -5.08 -18.46 -4.96
N TYR A 452 -3.96 -18.30 -4.29
CA TYR A 452 -3.84 -18.72 -2.89
C TYR A 452 -4.61 -17.80 -1.93
N LEU A 453 -4.98 -16.60 -2.37
CA LEU A 453 -5.72 -15.61 -1.59
C LEU A 453 -7.22 -15.69 -1.84
N GLN A 454 -7.62 -16.10 -3.03
CA GLN A 454 -8.96 -15.91 -3.53
C GLN A 454 -9.27 -16.96 -4.59
N SER A 455 -10.48 -17.48 -4.56
CA SER A 455 -10.99 -18.39 -5.56
C SER A 455 -12.31 -17.85 -6.09
N SER A 456 -12.53 -17.92 -7.41
CA SER A 456 -13.81 -17.62 -8.01
C SER A 456 -14.97 -18.41 -7.38
N PHE A 457 -14.69 -19.63 -6.93
CA PHE A 457 -15.68 -20.47 -6.25
C PHE A 457 -16.04 -19.98 -4.85
N ASP A 458 -15.09 -19.34 -4.13
CA ASP A 458 -15.36 -18.77 -2.80
C ASP A 458 -16.19 -17.48 -2.88
N GLN A 459 -16.24 -16.86 -4.05
CA GLN A 459 -16.92 -15.59 -4.30
C GLN A 459 -18.21 -15.74 -5.09
N GLY A 460 -18.40 -16.88 -5.74
CA GLY A 460 -19.56 -17.15 -6.57
C GLY A 460 -20.86 -17.07 -5.78
N ASP A 461 -21.88 -16.41 -6.36
CA ASP A 461 -23.24 -16.40 -5.83
C ASP A 461 -24.00 -17.71 -6.20
N ALA A 462 -25.23 -17.84 -5.73
CA ALA A 462 -26.07 -19.01 -6.03
C ALA A 462 -26.30 -19.21 -7.53
N SER A 463 -26.37 -18.10 -8.29
CA SER A 463 -26.55 -18.12 -9.74
C SER A 463 -25.30 -18.63 -10.44
N PHE A 464 -24.11 -18.23 -9.98
CA PHE A 464 -22.84 -18.77 -10.47
C PHE A 464 -22.76 -20.28 -10.30
N PHE A 465 -23.08 -20.81 -9.12
CA PHE A 465 -23.09 -22.26 -8.90
C PHE A 465 -24.12 -22.99 -9.77
N THR A 466 -25.26 -22.35 -10.03
CA THR A 466 -26.27 -22.89 -10.95
C THR A 466 -25.72 -22.97 -12.39
N ILE A 467 -25.05 -21.91 -12.85
CA ILE A 467 -24.41 -21.86 -14.19
C ILE A 467 -23.29 -22.90 -14.30
N MET A 468 -22.51 -23.10 -13.26
CA MET A 468 -21.39 -24.06 -13.24
C MET A 468 -21.84 -25.54 -13.18
N LYS A 469 -23.13 -25.79 -12.92
CA LYS A 469 -23.64 -27.16 -12.82
C LYS A 469 -23.54 -27.89 -14.17
N GLY A 470 -22.66 -28.89 -14.20
CA GLY A 470 -22.38 -29.68 -15.43
C GLY A 470 -21.42 -28.99 -16.41
N ALA A 471 -20.71 -27.95 -15.98
CA ALA A 471 -19.61 -27.35 -16.73
C ALA A 471 -18.46 -28.36 -16.94
N THR A 472 -17.80 -28.26 -18.09
CA THR A 472 -16.64 -29.11 -18.43
C THR A 472 -15.41 -28.21 -18.59
N ALA A 473 -14.33 -28.50 -17.86
CA ALA A 473 -13.07 -27.79 -18.02
C ALA A 473 -12.49 -28.10 -19.42
N ILE A 474 -12.11 -27.03 -20.13
CA ILE A 474 -11.50 -27.13 -21.47
C ILE A 474 -9.98 -27.10 -21.34
N THR A 475 -9.46 -26.09 -20.60
CA THR A 475 -8.04 -25.86 -20.41
C THR A 475 -7.78 -25.10 -19.13
N SER A 476 -6.54 -25.19 -18.63
CA SER A 476 -6.07 -24.45 -17.46
C SER A 476 -4.69 -23.89 -17.71
N PHE A 477 -4.45 -22.69 -17.21
CA PHE A 477 -3.19 -21.96 -17.29
C PHE A 477 -2.68 -21.69 -15.88
N SER A 478 -1.49 -22.18 -15.56
CA SER A 478 -0.89 -22.04 -14.22
C SER A 478 0.20 -21.00 -14.22
N GLY A 479 0.13 -20.07 -13.28
CA GLY A 479 1.14 -19.03 -13.04
C GLY A 479 1.67 -19.08 -11.62
N ALA A 480 2.69 -18.27 -11.33
CA ALA A 480 3.28 -18.17 -10.00
C ALA A 480 2.28 -17.68 -8.92
N VAL A 481 1.23 -16.97 -9.33
CA VAL A 481 0.24 -16.37 -8.42
C VAL A 481 -1.07 -17.14 -8.37
N GLY A 482 -1.36 -17.98 -9.36
CA GLY A 482 -2.59 -18.76 -9.39
C GLY A 482 -2.81 -19.50 -10.69
N THR A 483 -3.93 -20.23 -10.76
CA THR A 483 -4.35 -21.01 -11.93
C THR A 483 -5.69 -20.49 -12.43
N ALA A 484 -5.75 -20.17 -13.72
CA ALA A 484 -7.00 -19.82 -14.40
C ALA A 484 -7.50 -21.01 -15.22
N THR A 485 -8.79 -21.33 -15.11
CA THR A 485 -9.42 -22.46 -15.83
C THR A 485 -10.58 -21.95 -16.69
N VAL A 486 -10.58 -22.36 -17.95
CA VAL A 486 -11.67 -22.09 -18.90
C VAL A 486 -12.62 -23.28 -18.92
N TRP A 487 -13.90 -22.99 -18.77
CA TRP A 487 -14.98 -23.98 -18.74
C TRP A 487 -15.96 -23.76 -19.88
N LYS A 488 -16.41 -24.86 -20.48
CA LYS A 488 -17.57 -24.87 -21.36
C LYS A 488 -18.82 -25.14 -20.52
N LEU A 489 -19.81 -24.27 -20.65
CA LEU A 489 -21.05 -24.38 -19.91
C LEU A 489 -22.08 -25.18 -20.69
N LYS A 490 -22.92 -25.93 -19.99
CA LYS A 490 -24.14 -26.50 -20.59
C LYS A 490 -25.18 -25.37 -20.58
N VAL A 491 -25.62 -24.96 -21.75
CA VAL A 491 -26.76 -24.03 -21.86
C VAL A 491 -27.99 -24.73 -21.28
N VAL A 492 -28.37 -24.34 -20.08
CA VAL A 492 -29.63 -24.77 -19.48
C VAL A 492 -30.71 -23.95 -20.18
N ARG A 493 -31.41 -24.58 -21.12
CA ARG A 493 -32.57 -23.97 -21.78
C ARG A 493 -33.78 -23.94 -20.86
#